data_7da4263bb14b5e8a50436d8c292fcbfa
#
_entry.id   7da4263bb14b5e8a50436d8c292fcbfa
#
_cell.length_a   1.000
_cell.length_b   1.000
_cell.length_c   1.000
_cell.angle_alpha   90.00
_cell.angle_beta   90.00
_cell.angle_gamma   90.00
#
_symmetry.space_group_name_H-M   'P 1'
#
loop_
_entity.id
_entity.type
_entity.pdbx_description
1 polymer ?
#
loop_
_entity_poly.entity_id
_entity_poly.type
_entity_poly.pdbx_seq_one_letter_code
_entity_poly.pdbx_strand_id
1 'polypeptide(L)'
;MIPKTIHYVWFGGNEKPKLVLNAIETWRTNLPDYEIREWNELNYEVTENSPNYLYQAFKDKSWAFVSDYVRLDVLNQFGGIYLDTDVELLKGFDDLLDLKSFIGLESDFAFSTAVIGSEAHQTWTEMALKDYQTRSFVNEAGKKDKTPNSLYLFELLGGKSSKYFDRVFPTTFFSPISFTTGAVNITSETVAVHHFLGSWKK
;
A
#
# COMPACT_ATOMS: atom_id res chain seq x y z
N MET A 1 -12.91 8.84 11.88
CA MET A 1 -13.00 9.23 10.44
C MET A 1 -11.61 9.23 9.84
N ILE A 2 -11.43 8.59 8.71
CA ILE A 2 -10.15 8.55 7.97
C ILE A 2 -9.81 9.95 7.47
N PRO A 3 -8.57 10.47 7.74
CA PRO A 3 -8.16 11.79 7.24
C PRO A 3 -8.15 11.90 5.71
N LYS A 4 -8.50 13.08 5.18
CA LYS A 4 -8.40 13.39 3.75
C LYS A 4 -6.94 13.60 3.31
N THR A 5 -6.11 12.59 3.50
CA THR A 5 -4.69 12.58 3.13
C THR A 5 -4.37 11.33 2.34
N ILE A 6 -3.81 11.49 1.15
CA ILE A 6 -3.26 10.42 0.35
C ILE A 6 -1.77 10.31 0.64
N HIS A 7 -1.32 9.13 1.00
CA HIS A 7 0.09 8.80 1.17
C HIS A 7 0.57 7.93 0.02
N TYR A 8 1.73 8.24 -0.52
CA TYR A 8 2.43 7.36 -1.45
C TYR A 8 3.93 7.41 -1.19
N VAL A 9 4.64 6.38 -1.65
CA VAL A 9 6.07 6.21 -1.41
C VAL A 9 6.84 6.28 -2.74
N TRP A 10 7.92 7.10 -2.77
CA TRP A 10 8.80 7.20 -3.94
C TRP A 10 10.25 7.39 -3.50
N PHE A 11 10.96 6.30 -3.26
CA PHE A 11 12.38 6.29 -2.90
C PHE A 11 13.27 6.11 -4.13
N GLY A 12 14.57 6.44 -3.99
CA GLY A 12 15.62 6.24 -4.99
C GLY A 12 15.94 7.46 -5.84
N GLY A 13 15.25 8.60 -5.62
CA GLY A 13 15.54 9.88 -6.26
C GLY A 13 15.36 9.93 -7.79
N ASN A 14 14.81 8.87 -8.40
CA ASN A 14 14.59 8.83 -9.85
C ASN A 14 13.39 9.69 -10.25
N GLU A 15 13.42 10.21 -11.47
CA GLU A 15 12.25 10.85 -12.08
C GLU A 15 11.07 9.86 -12.16
N LYS A 16 9.86 10.36 -11.87
CA LYS A 16 8.65 9.55 -11.97
C LYS A 16 8.30 9.31 -13.43
N PRO A 17 8.14 8.05 -13.87
CA PRO A 17 7.68 7.74 -15.21
C PRO A 17 6.33 8.38 -15.51
N LYS A 18 6.04 8.61 -16.80
CA LYS A 18 4.77 9.21 -17.24
C LYS A 18 3.53 8.47 -16.70
N LEU A 19 3.59 7.15 -16.59
CA LEU A 19 2.48 6.35 -16.04
C LEU A 19 2.20 6.70 -14.57
N VAL A 20 3.24 6.88 -13.76
CA VAL A 20 3.12 7.31 -12.35
C VAL A 20 2.55 8.73 -12.27
N LEU A 21 3.05 9.65 -13.10
CA LEU A 21 2.54 11.02 -13.13
C LEU A 21 1.06 11.06 -13.55
N ASN A 22 0.66 10.25 -14.53
CA ASN A 22 -0.73 10.14 -14.94
C ASN A 22 -1.62 9.58 -13.81
N ALA A 23 -1.18 8.56 -13.09
CA ALA A 23 -1.92 8.04 -11.93
C ALA A 23 -2.13 9.12 -10.86
N ILE A 24 -1.06 9.84 -10.48
CA ILE A 24 -1.13 10.94 -9.51
C ILE A 24 -2.08 12.06 -10.00
N GLU A 25 -2.15 12.33 -11.29
CA GLU A 25 -3.07 13.32 -11.83
C GLU A 25 -4.54 12.89 -11.69
N THR A 26 -4.84 11.60 -11.80
CA THR A 26 -6.19 11.10 -11.49
C THR A 26 -6.57 11.30 -10.02
N TRP A 27 -5.57 11.23 -9.10
CA TRP A 27 -5.81 11.50 -7.67
C TRP A 27 -6.19 12.97 -7.46
N ARG A 28 -5.44 13.92 -8.05
CA ARG A 28 -5.74 15.36 -7.96
C ARG A 28 -7.14 15.69 -8.52
N THR A 29 -7.50 15.03 -9.62
CA THR A 29 -8.78 15.25 -10.28
C THR A 29 -9.95 14.73 -9.45
N ASN A 30 -9.83 13.52 -8.88
CA ASN A 30 -10.93 12.86 -8.15
C ASN A 30 -10.97 13.24 -6.66
N LEU A 31 -9.90 13.85 -6.11
CA LEU A 31 -9.73 14.17 -4.69
C LEU A 31 -9.23 15.63 -4.52
N PRO A 32 -9.98 16.64 -5.01
CA PRO A 32 -9.50 18.04 -5.02
C PRO A 32 -9.27 18.61 -3.60
N ASP A 33 -9.94 18.06 -2.58
CA ASP A 33 -9.87 18.52 -1.19
C ASP A 33 -8.92 17.69 -0.32
N TYR A 34 -8.16 16.76 -0.93
CA TYR A 34 -7.22 15.91 -0.20
C TYR A 34 -5.80 16.45 -0.27
N GLU A 35 -5.08 16.34 0.83
CA GLU A 35 -3.63 16.48 0.82
C GLU A 35 -3.00 15.25 0.16
N ILE A 36 -2.10 15.44 -0.81
CA ILE A 36 -1.32 14.34 -1.41
C ILE A 36 0.11 14.46 -0.91
N ARG A 37 0.55 13.47 -0.10
CA ARG A 37 1.84 13.46 0.59
C ARG A 37 2.75 12.36 0.04
N GLU A 38 3.86 12.78 -0.55
CA GLU A 38 4.95 11.90 -0.96
C GLU A 38 5.87 11.58 0.22
N TRP A 39 6.24 10.30 0.36
CA TRP A 39 7.25 9.85 1.29
C TRP A 39 8.50 9.39 0.54
N ASN A 40 9.64 9.96 0.88
CA ASN A 40 10.93 9.71 0.25
C ASN A 40 12.07 9.98 1.25
N GLU A 41 13.33 9.92 0.80
CA GLU A 41 14.52 10.07 1.63
C GLU A 41 14.64 11.46 2.29
N LEU A 42 13.89 12.46 1.84
CA LEU A 42 13.95 13.82 2.38
C LEU A 42 13.06 14.00 3.62
N ASN A 43 12.04 13.15 3.77
CA ASN A 43 11.04 13.31 4.83
C ASN A 43 10.69 12.01 5.57
N TYR A 44 11.34 10.89 5.22
CA TYR A 44 11.24 9.62 5.93
C TYR A 44 12.64 9.05 6.16
N GLU A 45 13.12 9.15 7.40
CA GLU A 45 14.47 8.75 7.74
C GLU A 45 14.58 7.24 7.94
N VAL A 46 15.54 6.60 7.28
CA VAL A 46 15.90 5.19 7.46
C VAL A 46 17.35 5.10 7.92
N THR A 47 17.56 4.62 9.13
CA THR A 47 18.88 4.49 9.78
C THR A 47 19.14 3.05 10.23
N GLU A 48 20.32 2.78 10.74
CA GLU A 48 20.68 1.50 11.35
C GLU A 48 19.83 1.13 12.58
N ASN A 49 19.13 2.11 13.18
CA ASN A 49 18.20 1.90 14.28
C ASN A 49 16.78 1.57 13.82
N SER A 50 16.51 1.68 12.51
CA SER A 50 15.24 1.25 11.93
C SER A 50 15.08 -0.27 12.01
N PRO A 51 13.84 -0.81 11.92
CA PRO A 51 13.64 -2.26 11.84
C PRO A 51 14.54 -2.90 10.78
N ASN A 52 15.11 -4.04 11.12
CA ASN A 52 16.13 -4.69 10.29
C ASN A 52 15.65 -4.95 8.85
N TYR A 53 14.38 -5.35 8.69
CA TYR A 53 13.77 -5.52 7.36
C TYR A 53 13.85 -4.23 6.54
N LEU A 54 13.40 -3.11 7.10
CA LEU A 54 13.38 -1.81 6.42
C LEU A 54 14.80 -1.35 6.07
N TYR A 55 15.72 -1.39 7.04
CA TYR A 55 17.10 -0.95 6.84
C TYR A 55 17.80 -1.77 5.75
N GLN A 56 17.68 -3.09 5.79
CA GLN A 56 18.27 -3.97 4.78
C GLN A 56 17.66 -3.75 3.38
N ALA A 57 16.33 -3.61 3.27
CA ALA A 57 15.67 -3.32 2.00
C ALA A 57 16.11 -1.96 1.43
N PHE A 58 16.27 -0.95 2.30
CA PHE A 58 16.76 0.38 1.93
C PHE A 58 18.21 0.33 1.45
N LYS A 59 19.13 -0.34 2.17
CA LYS A 59 20.53 -0.52 1.77
C LYS A 59 20.65 -1.28 0.45
N ASP A 60 19.75 -2.22 0.20
CA ASP A 60 19.69 -3.00 -1.03
C ASP A 60 19.02 -2.25 -2.20
N LYS A 61 18.49 -1.05 -1.96
CA LYS A 61 17.71 -0.26 -2.92
C LYS A 61 16.47 -1.00 -3.45
N SER A 62 15.93 -1.90 -2.67
CA SER A 62 14.71 -2.66 -2.95
C SER A 62 13.46 -1.85 -2.57
N TRP A 63 13.19 -0.78 -3.33
CA TRP A 63 12.24 0.27 -2.99
C TRP A 63 10.81 -0.22 -2.78
N ALA A 64 10.38 -1.24 -3.50
CA ALA A 64 9.06 -1.83 -3.28
C ALA A 64 8.92 -2.43 -1.87
N PHE A 65 9.97 -3.09 -1.36
CA PHE A 65 9.98 -3.65 0.01
C PHE A 65 10.16 -2.56 1.08
N VAL A 66 10.84 -1.46 0.75
CA VAL A 66 10.83 -0.25 1.59
C VAL A 66 9.40 0.30 1.69
N SER A 67 8.68 0.42 0.57
CA SER A 67 7.31 0.91 0.56
C SER A 67 6.35 0.00 1.33
N ASP A 68 6.60 -1.31 1.39
CA ASP A 68 5.79 -2.27 2.16
C ASP A 68 5.79 -2.00 3.66
N TYR A 69 6.91 -1.54 4.20
CA TYR A 69 7.00 -1.09 5.59
C TYR A 69 6.43 0.33 5.76
N VAL A 70 6.88 1.28 4.92
CA VAL A 70 6.56 2.70 5.07
C VAL A 70 5.05 2.95 4.97
N ARG A 71 4.32 2.23 4.08
CA ARG A 71 2.85 2.35 3.98
C ARG A 71 2.14 2.04 5.29
N LEU A 72 2.62 1.03 6.02
CA LEU A 72 2.04 0.64 7.31
C LEU A 72 2.35 1.66 8.40
N ASP A 73 3.58 2.15 8.42
CA ASP A 73 4.05 3.09 9.43
C ASP A 73 3.35 4.45 9.28
N VAL A 74 3.24 4.98 8.07
CA VAL A 74 2.56 6.26 7.84
C VAL A 74 1.06 6.17 8.10
N LEU A 75 0.40 5.07 7.75
CA LEU A 75 -1.00 4.84 8.10
C LEU A 75 -1.18 4.70 9.62
N ASN A 76 -0.24 4.06 10.31
CA ASN A 76 -0.28 3.98 11.77
C ASN A 76 -0.13 5.35 12.42
N GLN A 77 0.80 6.17 11.95
CA GLN A 77 1.09 7.47 12.57
C GLN A 77 0.04 8.53 12.26
N PHE A 78 -0.43 8.59 11.01
CA PHE A 78 -1.22 9.72 10.52
C PHE A 78 -2.65 9.34 10.13
N GLY A 79 -2.95 8.06 9.95
CA GLY A 79 -4.16 7.65 9.24
C GLY A 79 -4.14 8.11 7.79
N GLY A 80 -5.29 8.10 7.12
CA GLY A 80 -5.42 8.50 5.73
C GLY A 80 -5.53 7.31 4.78
N ILE A 81 -5.24 7.53 3.51
CA ILE A 81 -5.33 6.52 2.47
C ILE A 81 -3.96 6.37 1.81
N TYR A 82 -3.44 5.15 1.79
CA TYR A 82 -2.24 4.81 1.03
C TYR A 82 -2.61 4.39 -0.38
N LEU A 83 -1.87 4.90 -1.37
CA LEU A 83 -1.96 4.47 -2.77
C LEU A 83 -0.57 4.09 -3.31
N ASP A 84 -0.48 2.93 -3.98
CA ASP A 84 0.67 2.63 -4.82
C ASP A 84 0.68 3.56 -6.04
N THR A 85 1.87 3.85 -6.54
CA THR A 85 2.08 4.84 -7.62
C THR A 85 1.58 4.40 -9.01
N ASP A 86 1.07 3.19 -9.11
CA ASP A 86 0.43 2.62 -10.30
C ASP A 86 -1.08 2.37 -10.11
N VAL A 87 -1.68 3.06 -9.15
CA VAL A 87 -3.12 3.07 -8.92
C VAL A 87 -3.75 4.28 -9.61
N GLU A 88 -4.63 4.03 -10.58
CA GLU A 88 -5.50 5.03 -11.20
C GLU A 88 -6.80 5.16 -10.42
N LEU A 89 -7.25 6.37 -10.10
CA LEU A 89 -8.56 6.62 -9.49
C LEU A 89 -9.60 6.94 -10.55
N LEU A 90 -10.75 6.29 -10.45
CA LEU A 90 -11.95 6.56 -11.24
C LEU A 90 -12.98 7.37 -10.46
N LYS A 91 -12.91 7.33 -9.11
CA LYS A 91 -13.82 8.01 -8.17
C LYS A 91 -13.08 8.44 -6.91
N GLY A 92 -13.72 9.33 -6.12
CA GLY A 92 -13.24 9.72 -4.79
C GLY A 92 -13.51 8.65 -3.72
N PHE A 93 -12.99 8.92 -2.52
CA PHE A 93 -13.12 8.06 -1.33
C PHE A 93 -14.07 8.62 -0.26
N ASP A 94 -14.78 9.71 -0.52
CA ASP A 94 -15.56 10.41 0.52
C ASP A 94 -16.57 9.50 1.22
N ASP A 95 -17.22 8.58 0.49
CA ASP A 95 -18.18 7.61 1.06
C ASP A 95 -17.52 6.53 1.95
N LEU A 96 -16.20 6.48 1.99
CA LEU A 96 -15.44 5.50 2.79
C LEU A 96 -14.79 6.10 4.04
N LEU A 97 -14.80 7.41 4.20
CA LEU A 97 -14.07 8.09 5.28
C LEU A 97 -14.65 7.85 6.68
N ASP A 98 -15.92 7.46 6.77
CA ASP A 98 -16.57 7.14 8.06
C ASP A 98 -16.17 5.76 8.60
N LEU A 99 -15.52 4.92 7.77
CA LEU A 99 -14.94 3.66 8.22
C LEU A 99 -13.69 3.95 9.09
N LYS A 100 -13.37 3.05 10.02
CA LYS A 100 -12.09 3.10 10.76
C LYS A 100 -10.94 2.56 9.90
N SER A 101 -11.22 1.54 9.10
CA SER A 101 -10.27 1.00 8.14
C SER A 101 -10.94 0.21 7.04
N PHE A 102 -10.34 0.24 5.86
CA PHE A 102 -10.76 -0.59 4.72
C PHE A 102 -9.57 -1.07 3.90
N ILE A 103 -9.77 -2.19 3.22
CA ILE A 103 -8.85 -2.76 2.25
C ILE A 103 -9.64 -3.48 1.15
N GLY A 104 -9.04 -3.70 -0.01
CA GLY A 104 -9.61 -4.55 -1.05
C GLY A 104 -8.94 -5.92 -1.12
N LEU A 105 -9.55 -6.82 -1.88
CA LEU A 105 -8.92 -8.05 -2.33
C LEU A 105 -8.20 -7.80 -3.66
N GLU A 106 -7.03 -8.41 -3.84
CA GLU A 106 -6.33 -8.53 -5.12
C GLU A 106 -6.64 -9.88 -5.77
N SER A 107 -6.87 -10.90 -4.94
CA SER A 107 -7.28 -12.23 -5.33
C SER A 107 -8.04 -12.92 -4.19
N ASP A 108 -8.39 -14.19 -4.38
CA ASP A 108 -9.00 -15.00 -3.31
C ASP A 108 -8.11 -15.22 -2.09
N PHE A 109 -6.80 -15.00 -2.22
CA PHE A 109 -5.79 -15.30 -1.21
C PHE A 109 -4.84 -14.13 -0.93
N ALA A 110 -5.17 -12.91 -1.39
CA ALA A 110 -4.32 -11.74 -1.19
C ALA A 110 -5.15 -10.46 -1.03
N PHE A 111 -4.69 -9.57 -0.14
CA PHE A 111 -5.22 -8.22 -0.05
C PHE A 111 -4.63 -7.33 -1.14
N SER A 112 -5.38 -6.35 -1.59
CA SER A 112 -4.86 -5.25 -2.42
C SER A 112 -4.19 -4.22 -1.53
N THR A 113 -2.91 -4.41 -1.23
CA THR A 113 -2.14 -3.44 -0.42
C THR A 113 -1.80 -2.16 -1.17
N ALA A 114 -2.17 -2.09 -2.44
CA ALA A 114 -2.04 -0.90 -3.27
C ALA A 114 -3.05 0.21 -2.91
N VAL A 115 -4.16 -0.15 -2.23
CA VAL A 115 -5.18 0.80 -1.74
C VAL A 115 -5.61 0.39 -0.34
N ILE A 116 -5.26 1.20 0.66
CA ILE A 116 -5.59 0.95 2.06
C ILE A 116 -6.03 2.25 2.71
N GLY A 117 -7.20 2.26 3.33
CA GLY A 117 -7.64 3.39 4.17
C GLY A 117 -7.66 3.02 5.65
N SER A 118 -7.20 3.92 6.52
CA SER A 118 -7.15 3.69 7.96
C SER A 118 -7.21 4.98 8.77
N GLU A 119 -7.89 4.95 9.92
CA GLU A 119 -7.58 5.88 11.00
C GLU A 119 -6.18 5.58 11.54
N ALA A 120 -5.56 6.54 12.22
CA ALA A 120 -4.30 6.32 12.92
C ALA A 120 -4.44 5.31 14.08
N HIS A 121 -3.33 4.64 14.42
CA HIS A 121 -3.22 3.74 15.58
C HIS A 121 -4.25 2.59 15.59
N GLN A 122 -4.56 2.05 14.41
CA GLN A 122 -5.40 0.86 14.34
C GLN A 122 -4.61 -0.39 14.75
N THR A 123 -5.27 -1.30 15.45
CA THR A 123 -4.65 -2.55 15.95
C THR A 123 -3.97 -3.35 14.84
N TRP A 124 -4.50 -3.34 13.63
CA TRP A 124 -3.91 -4.09 12.52
C TRP A 124 -2.58 -3.51 12.05
N THR A 125 -2.43 -2.17 12.03
CA THR A 125 -1.16 -1.52 11.68
C THR A 125 -0.12 -1.77 12.76
N GLU A 126 -0.49 -1.66 14.03
CA GLU A 126 0.39 -1.96 15.17
C GLU A 126 0.87 -3.41 15.16
N MET A 127 -0.04 -4.37 14.88
CA MET A 127 0.32 -5.79 14.72
C MET A 127 1.32 -6.02 13.60
N ALA A 128 1.05 -5.45 12.42
CA ALA A 128 1.93 -5.60 11.27
C ALA A 128 3.32 -4.98 11.54
N LEU A 129 3.37 -3.78 12.09
CA LEU A 129 4.62 -3.12 12.46
C LEU A 129 5.41 -3.88 13.54
N LYS A 130 4.71 -4.44 14.54
CA LYS A 130 5.32 -5.29 15.56
C LYS A 130 5.95 -6.56 14.97
N ASP A 131 5.28 -7.18 14.01
CA ASP A 131 5.81 -8.36 13.31
C ASP A 131 7.07 -7.99 12.50
N TYR A 132 7.07 -6.83 11.82
CA TYR A 132 8.25 -6.33 11.11
C TYR A 132 9.48 -6.09 12.00
N GLN A 133 9.32 -5.89 13.32
CA GLN A 133 10.47 -5.79 14.24
C GLN A 133 11.27 -7.10 14.32
N THR A 134 10.64 -8.24 14.06
CA THR A 134 11.28 -9.56 14.11
C THR A 134 11.71 -10.08 12.74
N ARG A 135 11.31 -9.41 11.66
CA ARG A 135 11.64 -9.81 10.29
C ARG A 135 12.99 -9.26 9.82
N SER A 136 13.58 -9.99 8.89
CA SER A 136 14.78 -9.56 8.15
C SER A 136 14.50 -9.65 6.66
N PHE A 137 14.87 -8.61 5.88
CA PHE A 137 14.78 -8.65 4.41
C PHE A 137 15.81 -9.58 3.81
N VAL A 138 17.00 -9.69 4.44
CA VAL A 138 18.06 -10.64 4.05
C VAL A 138 18.30 -11.57 5.25
N ASN A 139 18.16 -12.87 5.04
CA ASN A 139 18.42 -13.86 6.09
C ASN A 139 19.93 -14.15 6.22
N GLU A 140 20.32 -14.97 7.22
CA GLU A 140 21.72 -15.35 7.50
C GLU A 140 22.42 -16.03 6.31
N ALA A 141 21.67 -16.68 5.42
CA ALA A 141 22.21 -17.29 4.20
C ALA A 141 22.29 -16.30 3.00
N GLY A 142 22.02 -15.01 3.22
CA GLY A 142 22.03 -13.98 2.17
C GLY A 142 20.82 -14.02 1.24
N LYS A 143 19.78 -14.81 1.52
CA LYS A 143 18.57 -14.90 0.71
C LYS A 143 17.60 -13.77 1.11
N LYS A 144 17.07 -13.06 0.09
CA LYS A 144 16.08 -11.99 0.27
C LYS A 144 14.68 -12.56 0.50
N ASP A 145 13.98 -11.99 1.47
CA ASP A 145 12.55 -12.20 1.66
C ASP A 145 11.79 -11.37 0.60
N LYS A 146 11.28 -12.04 -0.39
CA LYS A 146 10.48 -11.46 -1.49
C LYS A 146 8.99 -11.79 -1.34
N THR A 147 8.53 -12.12 -0.14
CA THR A 147 7.12 -12.36 0.14
C THR A 147 6.32 -11.09 -0.16
N PRO A 148 5.37 -11.14 -1.10
CA PRO A 148 4.54 -9.97 -1.40
C PRO A 148 3.76 -9.52 -0.16
N ASN A 149 3.71 -8.22 0.07
CA ASN A 149 2.99 -7.65 1.20
C ASN A 149 1.49 -8.01 1.18
N SER A 150 0.92 -8.15 0.00
CA SER A 150 -0.46 -8.59 -0.22
C SER A 150 -0.77 -9.96 0.38
N LEU A 151 0.13 -10.94 0.22
CA LEU A 151 0.03 -12.26 0.83
C LEU A 151 0.33 -12.21 2.32
N TYR A 152 1.41 -11.54 2.69
CA TYR A 152 1.85 -11.42 4.08
C TYR A 152 0.75 -10.85 4.98
N LEU A 153 0.15 -9.71 4.62
CA LEU A 153 -0.93 -9.13 5.41
C LEU A 153 -2.20 -9.98 5.39
N PHE A 154 -2.49 -10.65 4.27
CA PHE A 154 -3.64 -11.55 4.19
C PHE A 154 -3.54 -12.69 5.22
N GLU A 155 -2.38 -13.33 5.33
CA GLU A 155 -2.12 -14.39 6.30
C GLU A 155 -2.12 -13.86 7.73
N LEU A 156 -1.38 -12.78 7.99
CA LEU A 156 -1.25 -12.19 9.33
C LEU A 156 -2.60 -11.74 9.91
N LEU A 157 -3.48 -11.19 9.09
CA LEU A 157 -4.72 -10.55 9.55
C LEU A 157 -5.98 -11.42 9.37
N GLY A 158 -5.84 -12.70 8.99
CA GLY A 158 -6.94 -13.67 8.95
C GLY A 158 -7.77 -13.64 7.67
N GLY A 159 -7.20 -13.14 6.57
CA GLY A 159 -7.78 -13.25 5.22
C GLY A 159 -9.08 -12.48 5.01
N LYS A 160 -9.94 -12.99 4.12
CA LYS A 160 -11.22 -12.35 3.75
C LYS A 160 -12.17 -12.10 4.93
N SER A 161 -12.06 -12.89 6.01
CA SER A 161 -12.88 -12.77 7.22
C SER A 161 -12.17 -11.95 8.31
N SER A 162 -11.20 -11.14 7.93
CA SER A 162 -10.45 -10.31 8.86
C SER A 162 -11.39 -9.40 9.65
N LYS A 163 -11.27 -9.47 10.99
CA LYS A 163 -11.99 -8.61 11.92
C LYS A 163 -11.32 -7.27 12.17
N TYR A 164 -10.18 -7.05 11.53
CA TYR A 164 -9.35 -5.86 11.70
C TYR A 164 -9.73 -4.71 10.77
N PHE A 165 -10.50 -5.01 9.71
CA PHE A 165 -11.04 -4.01 8.80
C PHE A 165 -12.55 -3.91 8.97
N ASP A 166 -13.08 -2.68 9.02
CA ASP A 166 -14.53 -2.48 8.99
C ASP A 166 -15.10 -2.99 7.66
N ARG A 167 -14.30 -2.91 6.57
CA ARG A 167 -14.71 -3.43 5.28
C ARG A 167 -13.53 -3.99 4.46
N VAL A 168 -13.73 -5.20 3.94
CA VAL A 168 -12.88 -5.80 2.92
C VAL A 168 -13.67 -5.80 1.60
N PHE A 169 -13.20 -5.06 0.62
CA PHE A 169 -13.87 -4.90 -0.68
C PHE A 169 -13.50 -6.02 -1.66
N PRO A 170 -14.40 -6.39 -2.59
CA PRO A 170 -14.07 -7.36 -3.64
C PRO A 170 -13.01 -6.82 -4.60
N THR A 171 -12.39 -7.71 -5.37
CA THR A 171 -11.35 -7.36 -6.36
C THR A 171 -11.81 -6.27 -7.34
N THR A 172 -13.07 -6.29 -7.75
CA THR A 172 -13.67 -5.32 -8.67
C THR A 172 -13.65 -3.88 -8.17
N PHE A 173 -13.42 -3.67 -6.87
CA PHE A 173 -13.51 -2.33 -6.28
C PHE A 173 -12.21 -1.52 -6.43
N PHE A 174 -11.03 -2.14 -6.20
CA PHE A 174 -9.72 -1.48 -6.27
C PHE A 174 -8.72 -2.14 -7.22
N SER A 175 -8.89 -3.44 -7.50
CA SER A 175 -7.97 -4.24 -8.33
C SER A 175 -8.74 -5.05 -9.38
N PRO A 176 -9.48 -4.36 -10.28
CA PRO A 176 -10.33 -5.04 -11.28
C PRO A 176 -9.54 -5.75 -12.38
N ILE A 177 -8.21 -5.60 -12.40
CA ILE A 177 -7.32 -6.30 -13.32
C ILE A 177 -6.73 -7.50 -12.59
N SER A 178 -6.89 -8.70 -13.16
CA SER A 178 -6.26 -9.90 -12.61
C SER A 178 -4.76 -9.91 -12.90
N PHE A 179 -3.92 -9.95 -11.85
CA PHE A 179 -2.47 -10.05 -11.98
C PHE A 179 -2.02 -11.30 -12.75
N THR A 180 -2.75 -12.41 -12.63
CA THR A 180 -2.37 -13.69 -13.22
C THR A 180 -2.80 -13.85 -14.67
N THR A 181 -4.00 -13.34 -15.00
CA THR A 181 -4.60 -13.56 -16.34
C THR A 181 -4.66 -12.29 -17.19
N GLY A 182 -4.49 -11.11 -16.60
CA GLY A 182 -4.73 -9.82 -17.26
C GLY A 182 -6.20 -9.52 -17.54
N ALA A 183 -7.13 -10.39 -17.11
CA ALA A 183 -8.58 -10.15 -17.29
C ALA A 183 -8.99 -8.89 -16.54
N VAL A 184 -9.83 -8.07 -17.18
CA VAL A 184 -10.32 -6.79 -16.65
C VAL A 184 -11.80 -6.92 -16.33
N ASN A 185 -12.19 -6.54 -15.09
CA ASN A 185 -13.57 -6.56 -14.61
C ASN A 185 -13.94 -5.22 -13.94
N ILE A 186 -13.96 -4.15 -14.72
CA ILE A 186 -14.41 -2.82 -14.27
C ILE A 186 -15.93 -2.80 -14.24
N THR A 187 -16.50 -2.32 -13.13
CA THR A 187 -17.94 -2.19 -12.91
C THR A 187 -18.31 -0.75 -12.55
N SER A 188 -19.60 -0.46 -12.41
CA SER A 188 -20.06 0.84 -11.91
C SER A 188 -19.62 1.13 -10.47
N GLU A 189 -19.22 0.10 -9.71
CA GLU A 189 -18.75 0.20 -8.33
C GLU A 189 -17.22 0.39 -8.21
N THR A 190 -16.48 0.22 -9.31
CA THR A 190 -15.02 0.35 -9.31
C THR A 190 -14.61 1.78 -8.95
N VAL A 191 -13.75 1.92 -7.94
CA VAL A 191 -13.21 3.20 -7.46
C VAL A 191 -11.79 3.42 -7.96
N ALA A 192 -10.98 2.35 -8.01
CA ALA A 192 -9.60 2.42 -8.42
C ALA A 192 -9.21 1.26 -9.34
N VAL A 193 -8.15 1.44 -10.10
CA VAL A 193 -7.54 0.41 -10.97
C VAL A 193 -6.05 0.29 -10.64
N HIS A 194 -5.64 -0.83 -10.07
CA HIS A 194 -4.24 -1.17 -9.86
C HIS A 194 -3.67 -1.79 -11.13
N HIS A 195 -2.65 -1.15 -11.73
CA HIS A 195 -2.10 -1.54 -13.04
C HIS A 195 -0.98 -2.58 -12.98
N PHE A 196 -0.50 -2.96 -11.80
CA PHE A 196 0.53 -3.99 -11.58
C PHE A 196 1.80 -3.77 -12.42
N LEU A 197 2.37 -2.56 -12.42
CA LEU A 197 3.58 -2.23 -13.19
C LEU A 197 4.82 -3.04 -12.75
N GLY A 198 4.78 -3.66 -11.58
CA GLY A 198 5.74 -4.66 -11.14
C GLY A 198 7.16 -4.12 -10.99
N SER A 199 7.34 -2.93 -10.42
CA SER A 199 8.65 -2.30 -10.20
C SER A 199 9.63 -3.18 -9.38
N TRP A 200 9.13 -4.16 -8.63
CA TRP A 200 9.87 -5.13 -7.84
C TRP A 200 10.43 -6.32 -8.64
N LYS A 201 10.06 -6.44 -9.92
CA LYS A 201 10.50 -7.55 -10.80
C LYS A 201 11.81 -7.25 -11.54
N LYS A 202 12.33 -6.02 -11.45
CA LYS A 202 13.55 -5.58 -12.12
C LYS A 202 14.79 -5.85 -11.30
#